data_7b7769c4ddf00972a0cbf87ab5c1e8b0
#
_entry.id   7b7769c4ddf00972a0cbf87ab5c1e8b0
#
_cell.length_a   1.000
_cell.length_b   1.000
_cell.length_c   1.000
_cell.angle_alpha   90.00
_cell.angle_beta   90.00
_cell.angle_gamma   90.00
#
_symmetry.space_group_name_H-M   'P 1'
#
loop_
_entity.id
_entity.type
_entity.pdbx_description
1 polymer ?
#
loop_
_entity_poly.entity_id
_entity_poly.type
_entity_poly.pdbx_seq_one_letter_code
_entity_poly.pdbx_strand_id
1 'polypeptide(L)'
;MRVLHFFRTYYPESYGGIEQAICQLCTASQASGIDSQVLTLSPNINPPELIINNHKVFRAQLDLEIASTGFSLSVLKKFRELAADADIIHYHFPWPFMDVIHFAAGINKPTVLTYHSDIVRQRLLLLLYRPLMLRFLTSVDRIVASSPNYLESSSVLGRFSDKVRVIPYGIDKASYPTPSEDLLAKWQQRIGGKFFLFVGMLRYYKGLHILLDAAQGTDYPIVILGAGPIEDELKKHALRNRLD
;
A
#
# COMPACT_ATOMS: atom_id res chain seq x y z
N MET A 1 4.01 -22.96 8.37
CA MET A 1 3.19 -22.55 7.20
C MET A 1 3.91 -21.42 6.50
N ARG A 2 4.09 -21.51 5.18
CA ARG A 2 4.76 -20.48 4.38
C ARG A 2 3.76 -19.67 3.58
N VAL A 3 3.81 -18.32 3.68
CA VAL A 3 2.95 -17.40 2.96
C VAL A 3 3.78 -16.53 2.01
N LEU A 4 3.44 -16.53 0.74
CA LEU A 4 4.05 -15.66 -0.26
C LEU A 4 3.16 -14.42 -0.47
N HIS A 5 3.60 -13.27 0.00
CA HIS A 5 3.00 -11.97 -0.31
C HIS A 5 3.49 -11.50 -1.67
N PHE A 6 2.57 -11.05 -2.52
CA PHE A 6 2.91 -10.57 -3.86
C PHE A 6 2.33 -9.17 -4.08
N PHE A 7 3.23 -8.18 -4.24
CA PHE A 7 2.89 -6.78 -4.49
C PHE A 7 3.96 -6.07 -5.32
N ARG A 8 3.56 -5.02 -6.05
CA ARG A 8 4.41 -4.31 -7.01
C ARG A 8 5.58 -3.55 -6.38
N THR A 9 5.43 -3.03 -5.17
CA THR A 9 6.40 -2.19 -4.47
C THR A 9 6.60 -2.67 -3.04
N TYR A 10 7.82 -2.56 -2.53
CA TYR A 10 8.13 -2.89 -1.14
C TYR A 10 9.39 -2.17 -0.66
N TYR A 11 9.72 -2.33 0.61
CA TYR A 11 10.96 -1.83 1.20
C TYR A 11 12.19 -2.48 0.53
N PRO A 12 13.29 -1.73 0.40
CA PRO A 12 13.51 -0.33 0.78
C PRO A 12 13.11 0.70 -0.31
N GLU A 13 12.64 0.27 -1.47
CA GLU A 13 12.39 1.15 -2.62
C GLU A 13 11.16 2.05 -2.40
N SER A 14 10.19 1.61 -1.64
CA SER A 14 8.95 2.36 -1.38
C SER A 14 8.49 2.23 0.06
N TYR A 15 8.07 3.38 0.64
CA TYR A 15 7.57 3.50 2.01
C TYR A 15 6.13 4.02 1.99
N GLY A 16 5.20 3.15 1.61
CA GLY A 16 3.76 3.47 1.57
C GLY A 16 2.96 2.73 2.63
N GLY A 17 1.67 3.06 2.73
CA GLY A 17 0.78 2.40 3.69
C GLY A 17 0.57 0.92 3.42
N ILE A 18 0.60 0.50 2.15
CA ILE A 18 0.46 -0.92 1.77
C ILE A 18 1.72 -1.69 2.16
N GLU A 19 2.90 -1.15 1.83
CA GLU A 19 4.19 -1.75 2.18
C GLU A 19 4.32 -1.89 3.70
N GLN A 20 3.91 -0.87 4.46
CA GLN A 20 3.89 -0.93 5.91
C GLN A 20 2.93 -2.00 6.43
N ALA A 21 1.72 -2.10 5.87
CA ALA A 21 0.75 -3.12 6.25
C ALA A 21 1.27 -4.54 5.97
N ILE A 22 1.92 -4.77 4.82
CA ILE A 22 2.56 -6.05 4.49
C ILE A 22 3.68 -6.35 5.49
N CYS A 23 4.55 -5.37 5.76
CA CYS A 23 5.66 -5.54 6.69
C CYS A 23 5.18 -5.90 8.10
N GLN A 24 4.20 -5.18 8.62
CA GLN A 24 3.61 -5.47 9.93
C GLN A 24 2.95 -6.84 9.98
N LEU A 25 2.24 -7.22 8.91
CA LEU A 25 1.63 -8.55 8.80
C LEU A 25 2.69 -9.66 8.79
N CYS A 26 3.76 -9.51 7.99
CA CYS A 26 4.88 -10.45 7.96
C CYS A 26 5.54 -10.57 9.33
N THR A 27 5.79 -9.45 10.01
CA THR A 27 6.45 -9.44 11.33
C THR A 27 5.57 -10.05 12.41
N ALA A 28 4.29 -9.66 12.48
CA ALA A 28 3.38 -10.15 13.50
C ALA A 28 3.07 -11.65 13.35
N SER A 29 2.95 -12.14 12.12
CA SER A 29 2.63 -13.55 11.85
C SER A 29 3.75 -14.54 12.25
N GLN A 30 4.98 -14.06 12.43
CA GLN A 30 6.11 -14.88 12.91
C GLN A 30 5.83 -15.47 14.29
N ALA A 31 5.17 -14.71 15.19
CA ALA A 31 4.79 -15.20 16.51
C ALA A 31 3.84 -16.41 16.46
N SER A 32 3.13 -16.59 15.33
CA SER A 32 2.25 -17.72 15.05
C SER A 32 2.93 -18.83 14.25
N GLY A 33 4.26 -18.80 14.09
CA GLY A 33 5.02 -19.80 13.32
C GLY A 33 4.81 -19.72 11.81
N ILE A 34 4.42 -18.56 11.29
CA ILE A 34 4.23 -18.31 9.86
C ILE A 34 5.53 -17.76 9.27
N ASP A 35 6.06 -18.45 8.24
CA ASP A 35 7.19 -18.01 7.42
C ASP A 35 6.65 -17.15 6.27
N SER A 36 6.64 -15.84 6.45
CA SER A 36 6.20 -14.88 5.43
C SER A 36 7.36 -14.49 4.51
N GLN A 37 7.09 -14.50 3.21
CA GLN A 37 8.01 -14.07 2.17
C GLN A 37 7.31 -13.04 1.27
N VAL A 38 8.06 -12.08 0.75
CA VAL A 38 7.52 -11.04 -0.13
C VAL A 38 8.20 -11.13 -1.48
N LEU A 39 7.41 -11.16 -2.56
CA LEU A 39 7.89 -10.94 -3.92
C LEU A 39 7.42 -9.57 -4.39
N THR A 40 8.36 -8.76 -4.85
CA THR A 40 8.12 -7.39 -5.32
C THR A 40 8.91 -7.07 -6.58
N LEU A 41 8.61 -5.95 -7.22
CA LEU A 41 9.42 -5.40 -8.31
C LEU A 41 10.40 -4.35 -7.76
N SER A 42 11.59 -4.30 -8.35
CA SER A 42 12.61 -3.31 -8.01
C SER A 42 13.32 -2.84 -9.28
N PRO A 43 13.64 -1.53 -9.41
CA PRO A 43 14.48 -1.04 -10.48
C PRO A 43 15.93 -1.51 -10.35
N ASN A 44 16.36 -1.88 -9.13
CA ASN A 44 17.68 -2.43 -8.86
C ASN A 44 17.56 -3.73 -8.06
N ILE A 45 17.87 -4.85 -8.70
CA ILE A 45 17.79 -6.19 -8.10
C ILE A 45 19.10 -6.68 -7.46
N ASN A 46 20.05 -5.81 -7.21
CA ASN A 46 21.30 -6.18 -6.55
C ASN A 46 21.31 -5.68 -5.09
N PRO A 47 21.27 -6.58 -4.11
CA PRO A 47 21.08 -8.04 -4.21
C PRO A 47 19.65 -8.45 -4.56
N PRO A 48 19.44 -9.64 -5.16
CA PRO A 48 18.09 -10.08 -5.58
C PRO A 48 17.19 -10.53 -4.41
N GLU A 49 17.78 -10.74 -3.25
CA GLU A 49 17.11 -11.14 -2.01
C GLU A 49 17.60 -10.28 -0.84
N LEU A 50 16.67 -9.83 -0.01
CA LEU A 50 16.93 -9.06 1.21
C LEU A 50 16.24 -9.73 2.40
N ILE A 51 16.75 -9.44 3.60
CA ILE A 51 16.05 -9.73 4.86
C ILE A 51 15.59 -8.40 5.46
N ILE A 52 14.29 -8.26 5.67
CA ILE A 52 13.68 -7.08 6.28
C ILE A 52 12.82 -7.55 7.46
N ASN A 53 13.07 -7.05 8.66
CA ASN A 53 12.34 -7.44 9.87
C ASN A 53 12.13 -8.97 9.99
N ASN A 54 13.20 -9.74 9.76
CA ASN A 54 13.27 -11.20 9.82
C ASN A 54 12.40 -11.95 8.79
N HIS A 55 11.97 -11.32 7.71
CA HIS A 55 11.35 -12.01 6.58
C HIS A 55 12.09 -11.77 5.27
N LYS A 56 12.01 -12.72 4.37
CA LYS A 56 12.68 -12.66 3.06
C LYS A 56 11.89 -11.81 2.07
N VAL A 57 12.61 -10.96 1.35
CA VAL A 57 12.09 -10.14 0.26
C VAL A 57 12.81 -10.48 -1.02
N PHE A 58 12.11 -11.04 -1.98
CA PHE A 58 12.61 -11.37 -3.31
C PHE A 58 12.26 -10.24 -4.28
N ARG A 59 13.24 -9.81 -5.06
CA ARG A 59 13.09 -8.70 -6.01
C ARG A 59 13.18 -9.20 -7.44
N ALA A 60 12.16 -8.94 -8.24
CA ALA A 60 12.18 -9.12 -9.67
C ALA A 60 12.44 -7.77 -10.37
N GLN A 61 13.12 -7.79 -11.53
CA GLN A 61 13.44 -6.57 -12.26
C GLN A 61 12.15 -5.84 -12.67
N LEU A 62 12.04 -4.57 -12.32
CA LEU A 62 11.06 -3.65 -12.89
C LEU A 62 11.55 -3.21 -14.26
N ASP A 63 10.89 -3.66 -15.32
CA ASP A 63 11.30 -3.33 -16.70
C ASP A 63 10.61 -2.07 -17.20
N LEU A 64 9.37 -1.84 -16.79
CA LEU A 64 8.55 -0.72 -17.24
C LEU A 64 7.51 -0.34 -16.19
N GLU A 65 7.20 0.95 -16.07
CA GLU A 65 6.07 1.44 -15.27
C GLU A 65 5.18 2.35 -16.11
N ILE A 66 3.89 2.00 -16.22
CA ILE A 66 2.87 2.79 -16.93
C ILE A 66 1.65 2.96 -15.99
N ALA A 67 1.20 4.20 -15.85
CA ALA A 67 0.01 4.54 -15.05
C ALA A 67 0.05 3.95 -13.62
N SER A 68 1.22 3.99 -12.98
CA SER A 68 1.53 3.39 -11.68
C SER A 68 1.36 1.85 -11.66
N THR A 69 1.45 1.20 -12.79
CA THR A 69 1.50 -0.27 -12.90
C THR A 69 2.91 -0.67 -13.34
N GLY A 70 3.63 -1.37 -12.46
CA GLY A 70 4.93 -1.95 -12.77
C GLY A 70 4.76 -3.25 -13.56
N PHE A 71 5.62 -3.46 -14.56
CA PHE A 71 5.71 -4.65 -15.38
C PHE A 71 7.10 -5.29 -15.27
N SER A 72 7.16 -6.62 -15.38
CA SER A 72 8.39 -7.40 -15.26
C SER A 72 8.31 -8.66 -16.09
N LEU A 73 9.29 -8.88 -16.95
CA LEU A 73 9.40 -10.13 -17.72
C LEU A 73 9.89 -11.29 -16.86
N SER A 74 10.72 -11.00 -15.86
CA SER A 74 11.32 -12.02 -14.99
C SER A 74 10.39 -12.49 -13.88
N VAL A 75 9.39 -11.68 -13.48
CA VAL A 75 8.57 -11.94 -12.29
C VAL A 75 7.74 -13.22 -12.39
N LEU A 76 7.27 -13.60 -13.59
CA LEU A 76 6.46 -14.81 -13.77
C LEU A 76 7.24 -16.08 -13.37
N LYS A 77 8.51 -16.17 -13.81
CA LYS A 77 9.38 -17.29 -13.45
C LYS A 77 9.61 -17.30 -11.94
N LYS A 78 9.98 -16.14 -11.36
CA LYS A 78 10.27 -16.03 -9.94
C LYS A 78 9.03 -16.32 -9.07
N PHE A 79 7.86 -15.85 -9.52
CA PHE A 79 6.60 -16.12 -8.85
C PHE A 79 6.26 -17.62 -8.84
N ARG A 80 6.44 -18.35 -9.97
CA ARG A 80 6.24 -19.79 -10.02
C ARG A 80 7.15 -20.55 -9.08
N GLU A 81 8.44 -20.18 -9.04
CA GLU A 81 9.43 -20.80 -8.13
C GLU A 81 9.01 -20.65 -6.67
N LEU A 82 8.70 -19.43 -6.23
CA LEU A 82 8.34 -19.14 -4.84
C LEU A 82 6.98 -19.72 -4.47
N ALA A 83 6.00 -19.64 -5.39
CA ALA A 83 4.67 -20.16 -5.14
C ALA A 83 4.62 -21.70 -5.05
N ALA A 84 5.53 -22.41 -5.71
CA ALA A 84 5.65 -23.87 -5.57
C ALA A 84 5.90 -24.28 -4.11
N ASP A 85 6.74 -23.51 -3.41
CA ASP A 85 7.13 -23.76 -2.02
C ASP A 85 6.17 -23.11 -1.00
N ALA A 86 5.27 -22.24 -1.41
CA ALA A 86 4.31 -21.59 -0.53
C ALA A 86 3.10 -22.48 -0.25
N ASP A 87 2.54 -22.36 0.96
CA ASP A 87 1.27 -22.96 1.34
C ASP A 87 0.10 -22.08 0.94
N ILE A 88 0.29 -20.75 1.00
CA ILE A 88 -0.73 -19.73 0.68
C ILE A 88 -0.09 -18.61 -0.15
N ILE A 89 -0.82 -18.13 -1.15
CA ILE A 89 -0.46 -16.91 -1.89
C ILE A 89 -1.32 -15.75 -1.39
N HIS A 90 -0.68 -14.68 -0.94
CA HIS A 90 -1.35 -13.48 -0.46
C HIS A 90 -1.14 -12.32 -1.43
N TYR A 91 -2.16 -11.99 -2.18
CA TYR A 91 -2.18 -10.87 -3.13
C TYR A 91 -2.55 -9.56 -2.45
N HIS A 92 -2.00 -8.44 -2.96
CA HIS A 92 -2.32 -7.10 -2.49
C HIS A 92 -2.83 -6.23 -3.64
N PHE A 93 -4.14 -5.98 -3.68
CA PHE A 93 -4.83 -5.25 -4.74
C PHE A 93 -4.89 -3.74 -4.43
N PRO A 94 -4.76 -2.82 -5.43
CA PRO A 94 -4.77 -3.08 -6.86
C PRO A 94 -3.37 -3.15 -7.50
N TRP A 95 -3.21 -4.09 -8.37
CA TRP A 95 -2.07 -4.15 -9.30
C TRP A 95 -2.47 -4.99 -10.54
N PRO A 96 -2.91 -4.37 -11.67
CA PRO A 96 -3.43 -5.09 -12.83
C PRO A 96 -2.51 -6.16 -13.41
N PHE A 97 -1.19 -5.95 -13.35
CA PHE A 97 -0.22 -6.93 -13.85
C PHE A 97 -0.14 -8.19 -12.96
N MET A 98 -0.41 -8.06 -11.67
CA MET A 98 -0.51 -9.20 -10.75
C MET A 98 -1.61 -10.19 -11.18
N ASP A 99 -2.75 -9.67 -11.65
CA ASP A 99 -3.85 -10.50 -12.13
C ASP A 99 -3.46 -11.30 -13.38
N VAL A 100 -2.66 -10.69 -14.28
CA VAL A 100 -2.08 -11.39 -15.43
C VAL A 100 -1.14 -12.50 -14.98
N ILE A 101 -0.24 -12.21 -14.02
CA ILE A 101 0.71 -13.18 -13.47
C ILE A 101 -0.01 -14.35 -12.80
N HIS A 102 -1.08 -14.09 -12.04
CA HIS A 102 -1.90 -15.13 -11.40
C HIS A 102 -2.38 -16.17 -12.44
N PHE A 103 -3.01 -15.71 -13.52
CA PHE A 103 -3.52 -16.63 -14.56
C PHE A 103 -2.39 -17.28 -15.37
N ALA A 104 -1.36 -16.52 -15.73
CA ALA A 104 -0.22 -17.03 -16.49
C ALA A 104 0.60 -18.06 -15.71
N ALA A 105 0.65 -17.95 -14.39
CA ALA A 105 1.39 -18.87 -13.55
C ALA A 105 0.74 -20.26 -13.44
N GLY A 106 -0.59 -20.33 -13.52
CA GLY A 106 -1.33 -21.58 -13.43
C GLY A 106 -1.19 -22.28 -12.08
N ILE A 107 -1.13 -21.52 -10.99
CA ILE A 107 -0.88 -22.04 -9.64
C ILE A 107 -2.19 -22.54 -9.03
N ASN A 108 -2.12 -23.71 -8.42
CA ASN A 108 -3.21 -24.31 -7.66
C ASN A 108 -2.87 -24.33 -6.17
N LYS A 109 -2.86 -23.15 -5.54
CA LYS A 109 -2.61 -22.95 -4.11
C LYS A 109 -3.73 -22.12 -3.53
N PRO A 110 -4.05 -22.28 -2.24
CA PRO A 110 -4.97 -21.38 -1.54
C PRO A 110 -4.55 -19.91 -1.69
N THR A 111 -5.52 -19.04 -1.94
CA THR A 111 -5.27 -17.64 -2.23
C THR A 111 -6.04 -16.71 -1.30
N VAL A 112 -5.35 -15.70 -0.79
CA VAL A 112 -5.93 -14.57 -0.04
C VAL A 112 -5.61 -13.30 -0.79
N LEU A 113 -6.53 -12.36 -0.83
CA LEU A 113 -6.31 -11.04 -1.41
C LEU A 113 -6.70 -9.97 -0.40
N THR A 114 -5.76 -9.07 -0.07
CA THR A 114 -6.12 -7.85 0.64
C THR A 114 -6.47 -6.75 -0.36
N TYR A 115 -7.70 -6.25 -0.26
CA TYR A 115 -8.24 -5.21 -1.12
C TYR A 115 -8.02 -3.84 -0.46
N HIS A 116 -6.96 -3.11 -0.87
CA HIS A 116 -6.56 -1.85 -0.23
C HIS A 116 -7.34 -0.64 -0.71
N SER A 117 -7.71 -0.61 -2.00
CA SER A 117 -8.45 0.52 -2.58
C SER A 117 -9.14 0.16 -3.89
N ASP A 118 -10.25 0.86 -4.18
CA ASP A 118 -10.84 0.89 -5.51
C ASP A 118 -9.95 1.65 -6.50
N ILE A 119 -10.03 1.29 -7.78
CA ILE A 119 -9.41 2.06 -8.86
C ILE A 119 -10.39 3.15 -9.30
N VAL A 120 -10.19 4.38 -8.83
CA VAL A 120 -11.10 5.51 -9.06
C VAL A 120 -10.67 6.36 -10.25
N ARG A 121 -9.36 6.56 -10.43
CA ARG A 121 -8.77 7.27 -11.59
C ARG A 121 -8.67 6.34 -12.79
N GLN A 122 -8.42 6.86 -13.98
CA GLN A 122 -8.17 6.09 -15.20
C GLN A 122 -9.40 5.26 -15.66
N ARG A 123 -10.57 5.90 -15.65
CA ARG A 123 -11.85 5.24 -15.98
C ARG A 123 -11.83 4.45 -17.30
N LEU A 124 -11.16 4.96 -18.34
CA LEU A 124 -11.04 4.27 -19.63
C LEU A 124 -10.19 3.00 -19.53
N LEU A 125 -9.04 3.08 -18.84
CA LEU A 125 -8.20 1.90 -18.59
C LEU A 125 -8.92 0.88 -17.70
N LEU A 126 -9.70 1.35 -16.73
CA LEU A 126 -10.52 0.49 -15.88
C LEU A 126 -11.59 -0.26 -16.68
N LEU A 127 -12.21 0.34 -17.69
CA LEU A 127 -13.19 -0.35 -18.55
C LEU A 127 -12.55 -1.55 -19.26
N LEU A 128 -11.34 -1.39 -19.78
CA LEU A 128 -10.59 -2.47 -20.44
C LEU A 128 -10.12 -3.54 -19.44
N TYR A 129 -9.66 -3.11 -18.27
CA TYR A 129 -9.14 -4.00 -17.23
C TYR A 129 -10.24 -4.72 -16.45
N ARG A 130 -11.43 -4.14 -16.33
CA ARG A 130 -12.52 -4.66 -15.47
C ARG A 130 -12.87 -6.13 -15.68
N PRO A 131 -12.94 -6.68 -16.91
CA PRO A 131 -13.21 -8.11 -17.10
C PRO A 131 -12.15 -9.00 -16.45
N LEU A 132 -10.86 -8.66 -16.62
CA LEU A 132 -9.74 -9.38 -15.98
C LEU A 132 -9.79 -9.27 -14.47
N MET A 133 -9.99 -8.06 -13.94
CA MET A 133 -10.14 -7.79 -12.50
C MET A 133 -11.25 -8.64 -11.88
N LEU A 134 -12.44 -8.63 -12.48
CA LEU A 134 -13.57 -9.40 -11.95
C LEU A 134 -13.30 -10.92 -12.00
N ARG A 135 -12.67 -11.40 -13.09
CA ARG A 135 -12.26 -12.80 -13.20
C ARG A 135 -11.24 -13.16 -12.11
N PHE A 136 -10.25 -12.30 -11.86
CA PHE A 136 -9.27 -12.50 -10.80
C PHE A 136 -9.91 -12.50 -9.42
N LEU A 137 -10.75 -11.51 -9.11
CA LEU A 137 -11.49 -11.45 -7.84
C LEU A 137 -12.43 -12.67 -7.66
N THR A 138 -12.94 -13.24 -8.74
CA THR A 138 -13.73 -14.48 -8.69
C THR A 138 -12.85 -15.69 -8.36
N SER A 139 -11.64 -15.77 -8.88
CA SER A 139 -10.75 -16.92 -8.73
C SER A 139 -10.10 -17.03 -7.36
N VAL A 140 -9.87 -15.91 -6.63
CA VAL A 140 -9.27 -15.96 -5.28
C VAL A 140 -10.23 -16.54 -4.25
N ASP A 141 -9.70 -17.28 -3.24
CA ASP A 141 -10.54 -17.99 -2.26
C ASP A 141 -11.11 -17.06 -1.20
N ARG A 142 -10.35 -16.07 -0.75
CA ARG A 142 -10.77 -15.10 0.26
C ARG A 142 -10.29 -13.69 -0.08
N ILE A 143 -11.14 -12.71 0.21
CA ILE A 143 -10.83 -11.29 0.08
C ILE A 143 -10.87 -10.66 1.47
N VAL A 144 -9.88 -9.86 1.79
CA VAL A 144 -9.79 -9.10 3.05
C VAL A 144 -10.04 -7.63 2.76
N ALA A 145 -11.00 -7.03 3.47
CA ALA A 145 -11.25 -5.59 3.51
C ALA A 145 -10.83 -5.02 4.86
N SER A 146 -10.31 -3.80 4.90
CA SER A 146 -9.77 -3.18 6.12
C SER A 146 -10.83 -2.60 7.07
N SER A 147 -12.05 -2.39 6.60
CA SER A 147 -13.14 -1.87 7.45
C SER A 147 -14.53 -2.28 6.92
N PRO A 148 -15.55 -2.33 7.81
CA PRO A 148 -16.95 -2.54 7.40
C PRO A 148 -17.44 -1.45 6.45
N ASN A 149 -17.18 -0.19 6.77
CA ASN A 149 -17.60 0.95 5.94
C ASN A 149 -17.04 0.85 4.52
N TYR A 150 -15.81 0.35 4.37
CA TYR A 150 -15.22 0.17 3.06
C TYR A 150 -15.89 -0.97 2.28
N LEU A 151 -16.24 -2.07 2.94
CA LEU A 151 -17.03 -3.15 2.33
C LEU A 151 -18.38 -2.64 1.82
N GLU A 152 -19.07 -1.82 2.63
CA GLU A 152 -20.40 -1.27 2.29
C GLU A 152 -20.33 -0.24 1.14
N SER A 153 -19.30 0.61 1.11
CA SER A 153 -19.16 1.68 0.12
C SER A 153 -18.59 1.23 -1.22
N SER A 154 -17.84 0.12 -1.27
CA SER A 154 -17.23 -0.39 -2.50
C SER A 154 -18.21 -1.22 -3.32
N SER A 155 -18.61 -0.72 -4.48
CA SER A 155 -19.45 -1.45 -5.43
C SER A 155 -18.79 -2.73 -5.99
N VAL A 156 -17.46 -2.83 -5.91
CA VAL A 156 -16.71 -4.02 -6.31
C VAL A 156 -16.78 -5.08 -5.22
N LEU A 157 -16.43 -4.72 -3.97
CA LEU A 157 -16.44 -5.66 -2.84
C LEU A 157 -17.84 -6.21 -2.55
N GLY A 158 -18.88 -5.40 -2.67
CA GLY A 158 -20.27 -5.82 -2.50
C GLY A 158 -20.68 -7.00 -3.40
N ARG A 159 -20.03 -7.17 -4.55
CA ARG A 159 -20.29 -8.32 -5.47
C ARG A 159 -19.67 -9.62 -4.98
N PHE A 160 -18.77 -9.58 -4.01
CA PHE A 160 -18.03 -10.73 -3.47
C PHE A 160 -18.19 -10.86 -1.96
N SER A 161 -19.27 -10.31 -1.39
CA SER A 161 -19.52 -10.22 0.05
C SER A 161 -19.48 -11.57 0.77
N ASP A 162 -19.85 -12.66 0.11
CA ASP A 162 -19.82 -14.04 0.62
C ASP A 162 -18.40 -14.50 0.97
N LYS A 163 -17.40 -14.07 0.22
CA LYS A 163 -15.98 -14.41 0.47
C LYS A 163 -15.13 -13.27 1.06
N VAL A 164 -15.72 -12.08 1.26
CA VAL A 164 -15.02 -10.98 1.95
C VAL A 164 -15.04 -11.21 3.46
N ARG A 165 -13.89 -10.94 4.09
CA ARG A 165 -13.76 -10.86 5.54
C ARG A 165 -13.17 -9.49 5.90
N VAL A 166 -13.76 -8.86 6.91
CA VAL A 166 -13.24 -7.59 7.43
C VAL A 166 -12.17 -7.88 8.47
N ILE A 167 -10.95 -7.48 8.18
CA ILE A 167 -9.79 -7.59 9.08
C ILE A 167 -9.11 -6.22 9.10
N PRO A 168 -9.31 -5.42 10.16
CA PRO A 168 -8.67 -4.12 10.30
C PRO A 168 -7.14 -4.24 10.35
N TYR A 169 -6.44 -3.21 9.85
CA TYR A 169 -4.99 -3.13 10.03
C TYR A 169 -4.64 -2.99 11.51
N GLY A 170 -3.69 -3.79 11.96
CA GLY A 170 -3.08 -3.64 13.27
C GLY A 170 -1.98 -2.58 13.23
N ILE A 171 -1.72 -1.97 14.39
CA ILE A 171 -0.57 -1.09 14.61
C ILE A 171 0.17 -1.62 15.81
N ASP A 172 1.43 -2.01 15.60
CA ASP A 172 2.32 -2.34 16.70
C ASP A 172 2.87 -1.06 17.31
N LYS A 173 2.33 -0.67 18.47
CA LYS A 173 2.78 0.53 19.19
C LYS A 173 4.24 0.45 19.62
N ALA A 174 4.77 -0.74 19.88
CA ALA A 174 6.16 -0.93 20.30
C ALA A 174 7.16 -0.66 19.15
N SER A 175 6.71 -0.72 17.90
CA SER A 175 7.55 -0.40 16.74
C SER A 175 7.77 1.11 16.53
N TYR A 176 7.03 1.96 17.24
CA TYR A 176 7.18 3.42 17.15
C TYR A 176 8.08 3.92 18.29
N PRO A 177 9.11 4.72 17.98
CA PRO A 177 9.99 5.26 18.99
C PRO A 177 9.24 6.24 19.89
N THR A 178 9.49 6.16 21.19
CA THR A 178 9.03 7.19 22.13
C THR A 178 9.88 8.45 21.94
N PRO A 179 9.31 9.62 21.64
CA PRO A 179 10.07 10.83 21.45
C PRO A 179 10.70 11.26 22.78
N SER A 180 11.92 11.82 22.74
CA SER A 180 12.55 12.43 23.93
C SER A 180 11.83 13.71 24.31
N GLU A 181 11.91 14.08 25.60
CA GLU A 181 11.33 15.33 26.10
C GLU A 181 11.91 16.57 25.40
N ASP A 182 13.23 16.57 25.11
CA ASP A 182 13.90 17.65 24.38
C ASP A 182 13.34 17.81 22.96
N LEU A 183 13.06 16.68 22.28
CA LEU A 183 12.47 16.70 20.93
C LEU A 183 11.05 17.26 20.97
N LEU A 184 10.25 16.87 21.96
CA LEU A 184 8.90 17.39 22.15
C LEU A 184 8.93 18.90 22.45
N ALA A 185 9.79 19.35 23.38
CA ALA A 185 9.96 20.77 23.74
C ALA A 185 10.35 21.60 22.50
N LYS A 186 11.31 21.12 21.70
CA LYS A 186 11.73 21.78 20.46
C LYS A 186 10.56 21.96 19.47
N TRP A 187 9.74 20.95 19.26
CA TRP A 187 8.60 21.05 18.36
C TRP A 187 7.49 21.93 18.95
N GLN A 188 7.22 21.86 20.25
CA GLN A 188 6.28 22.75 20.93
C GLN A 188 6.70 24.22 20.79
N GLN A 189 7.97 24.52 20.95
CA GLN A 189 8.50 25.88 20.76
C GLN A 189 8.35 26.35 19.31
N ARG A 190 8.59 25.45 18.35
CA ARG A 190 8.51 25.79 16.91
C ARG A 190 7.09 26.03 16.42
N ILE A 191 6.13 25.24 16.89
CA ILE A 191 4.75 25.28 16.39
C ILE A 191 3.88 26.22 17.23
N GLY A 192 4.14 26.34 18.53
CA GLY A 192 3.42 27.22 19.44
C GLY A 192 1.97 26.83 19.68
N GLY A 193 1.67 25.96 20.62
CA GLY A 193 0.31 25.64 21.02
C GLY A 193 -0.36 24.50 20.25
N LYS A 194 -1.69 24.51 20.12
CA LYS A 194 -2.47 23.49 19.43
C LYS A 194 -2.42 23.69 17.92
N PHE A 195 -2.33 22.61 17.16
CA PHE A 195 -2.27 22.63 15.71
C PHE A 195 -2.99 21.44 15.11
N PHE A 196 -3.37 21.54 13.84
CA PHE A 196 -3.83 20.40 13.05
C PHE A 196 -2.64 19.75 12.36
N LEU A 197 -2.55 18.41 12.41
CA LEU A 197 -1.48 17.64 11.80
C LEU A 197 -2.02 16.78 10.66
N PHE A 198 -1.48 16.95 9.47
CA PHE A 198 -1.59 15.99 8.39
C PHE A 198 -0.28 15.22 8.26
N VAL A 199 -0.35 13.89 8.19
CA VAL A 199 0.80 13.02 7.90
C VAL A 199 0.46 12.12 6.71
N GLY A 200 1.29 12.15 5.66
CA GLY A 200 1.09 11.25 4.54
C GLY A 200 1.67 11.73 3.22
N MET A 201 1.61 10.85 2.22
CA MET A 201 2.04 11.20 0.86
C MET A 201 1.17 12.32 0.29
N LEU A 202 1.81 13.35 -0.29
CA LEU A 202 1.14 14.51 -0.86
C LEU A 202 0.57 14.16 -2.23
N ARG A 203 -0.66 13.63 -2.22
CA ARG A 203 -1.41 13.25 -3.42
C ARG A 203 -2.75 13.97 -3.50
N TYR A 204 -3.21 14.24 -4.70
CA TYR A 204 -4.44 14.97 -4.98
C TYR A 204 -5.65 14.46 -4.19
N TYR A 205 -5.86 13.14 -4.14
CA TYR A 205 -7.01 12.52 -3.47
C TYR A 205 -7.03 12.68 -1.94
N LYS A 206 -5.94 13.17 -1.35
CA LYS A 206 -5.86 13.49 0.10
C LYS A 206 -6.53 14.82 0.45
N GLY A 207 -6.96 15.60 -0.54
CA GLY A 207 -7.72 16.81 -0.32
C GLY A 207 -6.95 17.98 0.31
N LEU A 208 -5.60 17.99 0.23
CA LEU A 208 -4.78 19.01 0.87
C LEU A 208 -5.05 20.42 0.34
N HIS A 209 -5.42 20.55 -0.92
CA HIS A 209 -5.87 21.83 -1.48
C HIS A 209 -7.12 22.37 -0.77
N ILE A 210 -8.07 21.47 -0.40
CA ILE A 210 -9.27 21.84 0.36
C ILE A 210 -8.88 22.24 1.80
N LEU A 211 -7.90 21.54 2.40
CA LEU A 211 -7.38 21.89 3.72
C LEU A 211 -6.75 23.29 3.72
N LEU A 212 -5.95 23.62 2.70
CA LEU A 212 -5.37 24.96 2.55
C LEU A 212 -6.44 26.03 2.33
N ASP A 213 -7.49 25.74 1.54
CA ASP A 213 -8.60 26.68 1.37
C ASP A 213 -9.37 26.90 2.68
N ALA A 214 -9.58 25.84 3.47
CA ALA A 214 -10.24 25.93 4.77
C ALA A 214 -9.41 26.65 5.84
N ALA A 215 -8.10 26.72 5.65
CA ALA A 215 -7.19 27.44 6.57
C ALA A 215 -7.29 28.96 6.43
N GLN A 216 -7.82 29.46 5.30
CA GLN A 216 -7.92 30.90 5.07
C GLN A 216 -8.81 31.58 6.10
N GLY A 217 -8.31 32.67 6.67
CA GLY A 217 -9.04 33.45 7.68
C GLY A 217 -9.17 32.77 9.04
N THR A 218 -8.38 31.72 9.30
CA THR A 218 -8.29 31.06 10.62
C THR A 218 -6.90 31.28 11.21
N ASP A 219 -6.81 31.36 12.55
CA ASP A 219 -5.55 31.46 13.29
C ASP A 219 -5.02 30.08 13.74
N TYR A 220 -5.58 28.99 13.19
CA TYR A 220 -5.16 27.64 13.58
C TYR A 220 -3.94 27.19 12.77
N PRO A 221 -2.79 26.91 13.42
CA PRO A 221 -1.64 26.36 12.75
C PRO A 221 -1.95 24.98 12.14
N ILE A 222 -1.51 24.76 10.91
CA ILE A 222 -1.60 23.47 10.23
C ILE A 222 -0.21 23.00 9.86
N VAL A 223 0.16 21.82 10.33
CA VAL A 223 1.43 21.16 10.00
C VAL A 223 1.17 20.05 8.99
N ILE A 224 1.82 20.14 7.83
CA ILE A 224 1.74 19.12 6.78
C ILE A 224 3.09 18.39 6.71
N LEU A 225 3.10 17.12 7.11
CA LEU A 225 4.27 16.25 7.07
C LEU A 225 4.13 15.22 5.96
N GLY A 226 5.04 15.27 4.99
CA GLY A 226 5.09 14.33 3.89
C GLY A 226 5.77 14.88 2.66
N ALA A 227 5.89 14.01 1.65
CA ALA A 227 6.37 14.36 0.32
C ALA A 227 5.44 13.78 -0.75
N GLY A 228 5.48 14.31 -1.97
CA GLY A 228 4.68 13.75 -3.05
C GLY A 228 4.58 14.64 -4.29
N PRO A 229 3.96 14.13 -5.36
CA PRO A 229 3.98 14.77 -6.67
C PRO A 229 3.27 16.14 -6.73
N ILE A 230 2.46 16.50 -5.73
CA ILE A 230 1.75 17.78 -5.69
C ILE A 230 2.37 18.76 -4.68
N GLU A 231 3.56 18.50 -4.16
CA GLU A 231 4.21 19.35 -3.14
C GLU A 231 4.38 20.79 -3.61
N ASP A 232 4.96 20.98 -4.81
CA ASP A 232 5.19 22.32 -5.37
C ASP A 232 3.87 23.05 -5.66
N GLU A 233 2.82 22.32 -6.07
CA GLU A 233 1.49 22.88 -6.29
C GLU A 233 0.89 23.37 -4.97
N LEU A 234 1.01 22.58 -3.90
CA LEU A 234 0.53 22.96 -2.57
C LEU A 234 1.29 24.16 -1.98
N LYS A 235 2.61 24.23 -2.14
CA LYS A 235 3.41 25.38 -1.74
C LYS A 235 2.99 26.66 -2.46
N LYS A 236 2.78 26.57 -3.79
CA LYS A 236 2.28 27.70 -4.58
C LYS A 236 0.85 28.10 -4.16
N HIS A 237 0.00 27.13 -3.80
CA HIS A 237 -1.35 27.38 -3.33
C HIS A 237 -1.34 28.12 -1.97
N ALA A 238 -0.51 27.66 -1.03
CA ALA A 238 -0.34 28.31 0.27
C ALA A 238 0.13 29.77 0.12
N LEU A 239 1.18 30.02 -0.69
CA LEU A 239 1.69 31.37 -0.96
C LEU A 239 0.62 32.29 -1.57
N ARG A 240 -0.19 31.80 -2.53
CA ARG A 240 -1.27 32.59 -3.13
C ARG A 240 -2.34 32.98 -2.12
N ASN A 241 -2.58 32.12 -1.15
CA ASN A 241 -3.59 32.33 -0.12
C ASN A 241 -3.00 33.01 1.14
N ARG A 242 -1.74 33.47 1.09
CA ARG A 242 -1.04 34.09 2.21
C ARG A 242 -1.04 33.24 3.49
N LEU A 243 -0.89 31.94 3.30
CA LEU A 243 -0.68 30.99 4.37
C LEU A 243 0.84 30.81 4.55
N ASP A 244 1.38 31.23 5.70
CA ASP A 244 2.80 31.20 6.02
C ASP A 244 3.26 29.82 6.53
#